data_3e21986ce1be339f9cb4dd33e61b7069
#
_entry.id   3e21986ce1be339f9cb4dd33e61b7069
#
_cell.length_a   1.000
_cell.length_b   1.000
_cell.length_c   1.000
_cell.angle_alpha   90.00
_cell.angle_beta   90.00
_cell.angle_gamma   90.00
#
_symmetry.space_group_name_H-M   'P 1'
#
loop_
_entity.id
_entity.type
_entity.pdbx_description
1 polymer ?
#
loop_
_entity_poly.entity_id
_entity_poly.type
_entity_poly.pdbx_seq_one_letter_code
_entity_poly.pdbx_strand_id
1 'polypeptide(L)'
;MNTQHLSKINTNIALQYESRLMISKLSHKIRLQLIILALFISGFTFANTTASETGAPQLEAEHSEKKGFDAGEMIIDHITDAHEWHILTYNHFHLSIPLPVILLDNGKLVTFSSSHFHHGTEAYNGYKLVNEGENKGKIVKVLPDGETMDATAKIPLDFSITKNVVSLFISILLLCLVFISIGNRYKKNPDTAPKGLQSLLEPIILFVRDDIAIPGLGKKKYERFMPFLLTVFFFIFFNNLLGLIPIFPGGANLTGNIAVTMVLALFTFVITTFIGNKDYWKHIVNAPGVPWWLKFPIPLMPVVEFVGVITKPFVLMVRLFANMTAGHIILLGFMSLIFIFGNMNVAIGYGVSVFSIAFGVFMTLLELLVAFIQAYVFALLSAIYFGMATEEHSHSEEHSVEH
;
A
#
# COMPACT_ATOMS: atom_id res chain seq x y z
N MET A 1 -4.03 -27.04 -45.37
CA MET A 1 -3.54 -26.31 -44.19
C MET A 1 -4.06 -24.89 -44.31
N ASN A 2 -4.91 -24.47 -43.37
CA ASN A 2 -5.91 -23.38 -43.59
C ASN A 2 -5.23 -22.01 -43.44
N THR A 3 -5.31 -21.14 -44.44
CA THR A 3 -4.75 -19.77 -44.49
C THR A 3 -5.17 -18.91 -43.29
N GLN A 4 -6.34 -19.17 -42.70
CA GLN A 4 -6.80 -18.51 -41.46
C GLN A 4 -5.98 -18.92 -40.22
N HIS A 5 -5.43 -20.12 -40.18
CA HIS A 5 -4.61 -20.58 -39.05
C HIS A 5 -3.23 -19.92 -39.07
N LEU A 6 -2.64 -19.75 -40.25
CA LEU A 6 -1.35 -19.06 -40.46
C LEU A 6 -1.47 -17.56 -40.19
N SER A 7 -2.61 -16.93 -40.57
CA SER A 7 -2.89 -15.53 -40.24
C SER A 7 -3.00 -15.31 -38.74
N LYS A 8 -3.68 -16.16 -37.99
CA LYS A 8 -3.78 -16.07 -36.53
C LYS A 8 -2.43 -16.27 -35.83
N ILE A 9 -1.61 -17.19 -36.32
CA ILE A 9 -0.26 -17.43 -35.78
C ILE A 9 0.63 -16.21 -36.02
N ASN A 10 0.62 -15.64 -37.21
CA ASN A 10 1.38 -14.43 -37.53
C ASN A 10 0.93 -13.21 -36.73
N THR A 11 -0.37 -13.05 -36.50
CA THR A 11 -0.90 -11.96 -35.66
C THR A 11 -0.49 -12.12 -34.20
N ASN A 12 -0.51 -13.35 -33.67
CA ASN A 12 -0.06 -13.62 -32.30
C ASN A 12 1.45 -13.39 -32.12
N ILE A 13 2.27 -13.76 -33.12
CA ILE A 13 3.71 -13.52 -33.08
C ILE A 13 4.02 -12.01 -33.16
N ALA A 14 3.32 -11.27 -34.01
CA ALA A 14 3.46 -9.83 -34.09
C ALA A 14 3.05 -9.11 -32.79
N LEU A 15 1.94 -9.51 -32.19
CA LEU A 15 1.47 -8.99 -30.89
C LEU A 15 2.47 -9.31 -29.77
N GLN A 16 3.05 -10.49 -29.77
CA GLN A 16 4.09 -10.88 -28.81
C GLN A 16 5.38 -10.07 -29.01
N TYR A 17 5.77 -9.79 -30.23
CA TYR A 17 6.96 -8.96 -30.54
C TYR A 17 6.76 -7.51 -30.11
N GLU A 18 5.63 -6.90 -30.41
CA GLU A 18 5.29 -5.55 -29.96
C GLU A 18 5.23 -5.44 -28.43
N SER A 19 4.64 -6.45 -27.74
CA SER A 19 4.61 -6.46 -26.28
C SER A 19 6.01 -6.52 -25.66
N ARG A 20 6.93 -7.28 -26.25
CA ARG A 20 8.33 -7.39 -25.77
C ARG A 20 9.11 -6.08 -25.95
N LEU A 21 8.95 -5.39 -27.09
CA LEU A 21 9.52 -4.08 -27.32
C LEU A 21 8.96 -3.04 -26.33
N MET A 22 7.67 -3.08 -26.08
CA MET A 22 7.00 -2.23 -25.09
C MET A 22 7.56 -2.44 -23.69
N ILE A 23 7.69 -3.69 -23.23
CA ILE A 23 8.24 -4.03 -21.90
C ILE A 23 9.69 -3.53 -21.75
N SER A 24 10.51 -3.63 -22.79
CA SER A 24 11.89 -3.14 -22.74
C SER A 24 11.99 -1.61 -22.60
N LYS A 25 11.13 -0.86 -23.29
CA LYS A 25 11.06 0.61 -23.19
C LYS A 25 10.43 1.05 -21.85
N LEU A 26 9.52 0.23 -21.32
CA LEU A 26 8.76 0.51 -20.11
C LEU A 26 9.63 0.42 -18.84
N SER A 27 10.65 -0.45 -18.85
CA SER A 27 11.50 -0.70 -17.67
C SER A 27 12.15 0.56 -17.10
N HIS A 28 12.57 1.50 -17.95
CA HIS A 28 13.16 2.77 -17.52
C HIS A 28 12.15 3.71 -16.84
N LYS A 29 10.93 3.80 -17.39
CA LYS A 29 9.87 4.65 -16.86
C LYS A 29 9.33 4.11 -15.53
N ILE A 30 9.19 2.78 -15.41
CA ILE A 30 8.77 2.12 -14.16
C ILE A 30 9.80 2.38 -13.05
N ARG A 31 11.10 2.30 -13.34
CA ARG A 31 12.15 2.60 -12.35
C ARG A 31 12.03 4.01 -11.79
N LEU A 32 11.91 5.00 -12.68
CA LEU A 32 11.81 6.40 -12.28
C LEU A 32 10.57 6.62 -11.40
N GLN A 33 9.45 6.00 -11.76
CA GLN A 33 8.22 6.11 -10.99
C GLN A 33 8.29 5.41 -9.62
N LEU A 34 8.93 4.24 -9.53
CA LEU A 34 9.17 3.56 -8.25
C LEU A 34 10.07 4.40 -7.33
N ILE A 35 11.12 5.03 -7.87
CA ILE A 35 12.01 5.91 -7.09
C ILE A 35 11.24 7.16 -6.61
N ILE A 36 10.46 7.80 -7.48
CA ILE A 36 9.64 8.96 -7.12
C ILE A 36 8.61 8.56 -6.06
N LEU A 37 7.95 7.42 -6.23
CA LEU A 37 6.99 6.86 -5.28
C LEU A 37 7.64 6.61 -3.91
N ALA A 38 8.85 6.03 -3.89
CA ALA A 38 9.62 5.79 -2.68
C ALA A 38 9.93 7.08 -1.92
N LEU A 39 10.47 8.07 -2.64
CA LEU A 39 10.83 9.35 -2.03
C LEU A 39 9.62 10.08 -1.45
N PHE A 40 8.47 9.99 -2.13
CA PHE A 40 7.26 10.64 -1.69
C PHE A 40 6.60 9.92 -0.50
N ILE A 41 6.54 8.58 -0.54
CA ILE A 41 6.00 7.78 0.56
C ILE A 41 6.89 7.92 1.80
N SER A 42 8.22 7.88 1.66
CA SER A 42 9.12 8.08 2.80
C SER A 42 8.94 9.45 3.44
N GLY A 43 8.83 10.53 2.65
CA GLY A 43 8.56 11.86 3.18
C GLY A 43 7.21 11.99 3.90
N PHE A 44 6.20 11.27 3.45
CA PHE A 44 4.86 11.32 4.03
C PHE A 44 4.69 10.41 5.26
N THR A 45 5.35 9.25 5.31
CA THR A 45 5.38 8.38 6.49
C THR A 45 6.07 9.08 7.65
N PHE A 46 7.11 9.87 7.40
CA PHE A 46 7.76 10.70 8.42
C PHE A 46 6.84 11.79 9.00
N ALA A 47 5.92 12.35 8.20
CA ALA A 47 5.00 13.39 8.66
C ALA A 47 3.81 12.83 9.47
N ASN A 48 3.46 11.56 9.30
CA ASN A 48 2.23 10.97 9.87
C ASN A 48 2.43 10.20 11.18
N THR A 49 3.63 10.03 11.68
CA THR A 49 3.84 9.58 13.07
C THR A 49 3.26 10.57 14.10
N THR A 50 2.87 11.75 13.65
CA THR A 50 2.20 12.78 14.49
C THR A 50 0.68 12.83 14.36
N ALA A 51 0.05 12.05 13.45
CA ALA A 51 -1.37 12.17 13.10
C ALA A 51 -2.20 10.89 13.25
N SER A 52 -1.83 9.98 14.15
CA SER A 52 -2.68 8.81 14.46
C SER A 52 -3.62 9.14 15.63
N GLU A 53 -4.50 10.11 15.41
CA GLU A 53 -5.72 10.28 16.18
C GLU A 53 -6.91 9.93 15.30
N THR A 54 -7.34 8.68 15.33
CA THR A 54 -8.73 8.33 15.04
C THR A 54 -9.11 7.10 15.85
N GLY A 55 -10.03 7.35 16.77
CA GLY A 55 -10.53 6.50 17.79
C GLY A 55 -10.94 5.09 17.36
N ALA A 56 -10.28 4.14 17.97
CA ALA A 56 -10.92 2.89 18.31
C ALA A 56 -11.69 3.11 19.64
N PRO A 57 -12.89 2.56 19.81
CA PRO A 57 -13.63 2.73 21.05
C PRO A 57 -12.85 2.11 22.21
N GLN A 58 -12.55 2.95 23.20
CA GLN A 58 -12.00 2.52 24.47
C GLN A 58 -13.02 1.62 25.15
N LEU A 59 -12.69 0.34 25.29
CA LEU A 59 -13.24 -0.51 26.31
C LEU A 59 -12.36 -0.31 27.56
N GLU A 60 -12.82 0.55 28.45
CA GLU A 60 -12.28 0.64 29.79
C GLU A 60 -12.49 -0.71 30.49
N ALA A 61 -11.40 -1.37 30.80
CA ALA A 61 -11.37 -2.46 31.77
C ALA A 61 -10.23 -2.19 32.75
N GLU A 62 -10.59 -1.49 33.84
CA GLU A 62 -9.85 -1.61 35.07
C GLU A 62 -9.91 -3.05 35.53
N HIS A 63 -8.77 -3.75 35.54
CA HIS A 63 -8.44 -4.72 36.60
C HIS A 63 -6.96 -5.05 36.56
N SER A 64 -6.28 -4.58 37.62
CA SER A 64 -4.96 -5.02 38.04
C SER A 64 -5.03 -6.48 38.49
N GLU A 65 -4.77 -7.42 37.56
CA GLU A 65 -4.38 -8.78 37.90
C GLU A 65 -3.30 -9.27 36.95
N LYS A 66 -2.40 -10.14 37.45
CA LYS A 66 -1.23 -10.74 36.78
C LYS A 66 -1.35 -10.70 35.27
N LYS A 67 -0.48 -9.95 34.56
CA LYS A 67 -0.45 -9.83 33.11
C LYS A 67 -0.45 -11.23 32.48
N GLY A 68 -1.65 -11.77 32.22
CA GLY A 68 -1.85 -12.89 31.32
C GLY A 68 -1.54 -12.44 29.90
N PHE A 69 -1.46 -13.39 28.95
CA PHE A 69 -1.28 -13.09 27.54
C PHE A 69 -2.41 -12.17 27.05
N ASP A 70 -2.06 -10.95 26.62
CA ASP A 70 -2.98 -9.99 26.02
C ASP A 70 -2.93 -10.11 24.48
N ALA A 71 -3.98 -10.69 23.93
CA ALA A 71 -4.11 -10.87 22.50
C ALA A 71 -4.28 -9.53 21.76
N GLY A 72 -4.97 -8.56 22.37
CA GLY A 72 -5.19 -7.25 21.77
C GLY A 72 -3.89 -6.48 21.62
N GLU A 73 -3.07 -6.45 22.68
CA GLU A 73 -1.76 -5.82 22.66
C GLU A 73 -0.85 -6.47 21.61
N MET A 74 -0.77 -7.79 21.58
CA MET A 74 0.02 -8.53 20.57
C MET A 74 -0.40 -8.20 19.13
N ILE A 75 -1.70 -8.15 18.86
CA ILE A 75 -2.21 -7.84 17.52
C ILE A 75 -1.84 -6.41 17.13
N ILE A 76 -2.09 -5.44 18.02
CA ILE A 76 -1.79 -4.02 17.75
C ILE A 76 -0.30 -3.83 17.50
N ASP A 77 0.57 -4.41 18.32
CA ASP A 77 2.03 -4.29 18.16
C ASP A 77 2.53 -4.91 16.86
N HIS A 78 1.87 -5.95 16.38
CA HIS A 78 2.24 -6.58 15.12
C HIS A 78 1.85 -5.75 13.90
N ILE A 79 0.65 -5.13 13.91
CA ILE A 79 0.13 -4.37 12.77
C ILE A 79 0.63 -2.93 12.71
N THR A 80 1.05 -2.34 13.85
CA THR A 80 1.58 -0.97 13.92
C THR A 80 3.03 -0.89 13.48
N ASP A 81 3.45 0.31 13.10
CA ASP A 81 4.84 0.61 12.78
C ASP A 81 5.71 0.65 14.05
N ALA A 82 6.98 0.32 13.92
CA ALA A 82 7.90 0.24 15.06
C ALA A 82 9.29 0.77 14.70
N HIS A 83 9.99 1.33 15.71
CA HIS A 83 11.36 1.84 15.59
C HIS A 83 12.43 0.73 15.64
N GLU A 84 12.02 -0.52 15.79
CA GLU A 84 12.87 -1.69 15.71
C GLU A 84 12.15 -2.82 14.93
N TRP A 85 12.92 -3.69 14.27
CA TRP A 85 12.36 -4.83 13.57
C TRP A 85 12.52 -6.08 14.45
N HIS A 86 11.48 -6.41 15.17
CA HIS A 86 11.43 -7.62 15.96
C HIS A 86 11.31 -8.86 15.06
N ILE A 87 12.24 -9.83 15.20
CA ILE A 87 12.25 -11.06 14.39
C ILE A 87 11.72 -12.24 15.21
N LEU A 88 12.24 -12.45 16.39
CA LEU A 88 11.94 -13.61 17.22
C LEU A 88 12.21 -13.34 18.69
N THR A 89 11.30 -13.81 19.55
CA THR A 89 11.56 -13.95 20.98
C THR A 89 11.58 -15.43 21.35
N TYR A 90 12.69 -15.88 21.94
CA TYR A 90 12.84 -17.23 22.48
C TYR A 90 13.37 -17.18 23.91
N ASN A 91 12.53 -17.58 24.89
CA ASN A 91 12.80 -17.36 26.32
C ASN A 91 13.09 -15.88 26.63
N HIS A 92 14.31 -15.59 27.10
CA HIS A 92 14.80 -14.24 27.42
C HIS A 92 15.64 -13.63 26.28
N PHE A 93 15.77 -14.33 25.13
CA PHE A 93 16.53 -13.83 23.98
C PHE A 93 15.58 -13.17 22.98
N HIS A 94 15.73 -11.84 22.84
CA HIS A 94 15.01 -11.05 21.86
C HIS A 94 15.93 -10.75 20.68
N LEU A 95 15.60 -11.29 19.52
CA LEU A 95 16.30 -10.97 18.29
C LEU A 95 15.53 -9.85 17.57
N SER A 96 16.04 -8.63 17.66
CA SER A 96 15.53 -7.48 16.93
C SER A 96 16.65 -6.80 16.15
N ILE A 97 16.32 -6.22 15.00
CA ILE A 97 17.22 -5.38 14.23
C ILE A 97 16.96 -3.94 14.68
N PRO A 98 17.93 -3.28 15.33
CA PRO A 98 17.79 -1.89 15.71
C PRO A 98 17.83 -1.00 14.48
N LEU A 99 16.96 0.02 14.45
CA LEU A 99 16.84 0.96 13.35
C LEU A 99 17.35 2.34 13.76
N PRO A 100 17.83 3.16 12.82
CA PRO A 100 18.30 4.51 13.13
C PRO A 100 17.13 5.43 13.48
N VAL A 101 17.20 6.03 14.64
CA VAL A 101 16.29 7.07 15.13
C VAL A 101 16.83 8.43 14.70
N ILE A 102 15.97 9.25 14.10
CA ILE A 102 16.29 10.58 13.59
C ILE A 102 15.22 11.54 14.07
N LEU A 103 15.56 12.39 15.03
CA LEU A 103 14.63 13.35 15.61
C LEU A 103 15.04 14.78 15.26
N LEU A 104 14.04 15.61 14.92
CA LEU A 104 14.23 17.04 14.79
C LEU A 104 13.59 17.74 15.98
N ASP A 105 14.41 18.20 16.90
CA ASP A 105 13.99 18.86 18.13
C ASP A 105 14.47 20.30 18.19
N ASN A 106 13.55 21.26 18.24
CA ASN A 106 13.85 22.70 18.28
C ASN A 106 14.89 23.16 17.23
N GLY A 107 14.83 22.56 16.01
CA GLY A 107 15.75 22.85 14.90
C GLY A 107 17.10 22.13 15.00
N LYS A 108 17.33 21.28 16.01
CA LYS A 108 18.51 20.44 16.13
C LYS A 108 18.18 19.02 15.69
N LEU A 109 19.03 18.45 14.84
CA LEU A 109 18.94 17.06 14.41
C LEU A 109 19.67 16.18 15.44
N VAL A 110 18.95 15.20 15.99
CA VAL A 110 19.48 14.20 16.93
C VAL A 110 19.36 12.83 16.30
N THR A 111 20.45 12.09 16.18
CA THR A 111 20.48 10.77 15.57
C THR A 111 21.17 9.77 16.47
N PHE A 112 20.53 8.59 16.62
CA PHE A 112 21.09 7.46 17.39
C PHE A 112 20.40 6.15 16.97
N SER A 113 20.86 5.02 17.51
CA SER A 113 20.23 3.72 17.25
C SER A 113 19.09 3.45 18.22
N SER A 114 18.00 2.84 17.78
CA SER A 114 16.88 2.43 18.64
C SER A 114 17.27 1.42 19.72
N SER A 115 18.43 0.74 19.55
CA SER A 115 18.96 -0.19 20.56
C SER A 115 19.17 0.45 21.94
N HIS A 116 19.39 1.77 21.99
CA HIS A 116 19.59 2.48 23.26
C HIS A 116 18.30 2.63 24.09
N PHE A 117 17.15 2.38 23.49
CA PHE A 117 15.89 2.39 24.23
C PHE A 117 15.58 1.06 24.95
N HIS A 118 16.36 -0.01 24.70
CA HIS A 118 16.13 -1.35 25.27
C HIS A 118 14.65 -1.75 25.25
N HIS A 119 14.06 -1.71 24.06
CA HIS A 119 12.62 -1.96 23.83
C HIS A 119 11.70 -0.96 24.57
N GLY A 120 12.15 0.30 24.75
CA GLY A 120 11.39 1.36 25.40
C GLY A 120 11.43 1.35 26.93
N THR A 121 12.26 0.48 27.53
CA THR A 121 12.46 0.45 29.00
C THR A 121 13.36 1.56 29.48
N GLU A 122 14.32 1.99 28.68
CA GLU A 122 15.33 3.00 29.06
C GLU A 122 15.18 4.28 28.24
N ALA A 123 15.51 5.40 28.88
CA ALA A 123 15.61 6.69 28.21
C ALA A 123 17.05 6.94 27.73
N TYR A 124 17.18 7.55 26.56
CA TYR A 124 18.49 7.92 26.02
C TYR A 124 18.52 9.37 25.53
N ASN A 125 19.53 10.14 25.88
CA ASN A 125 19.66 11.56 25.52
C ASN A 125 18.46 12.44 25.89
N GLY A 126 17.70 12.09 26.94
CA GLY A 126 16.49 12.81 27.33
C GLY A 126 15.26 12.47 26.51
N TYR A 127 15.30 11.38 25.71
CA TYR A 127 14.18 10.86 24.95
C TYR A 127 13.85 9.43 25.38
N LYS A 128 12.59 9.06 25.34
CA LYS A 128 12.10 7.72 25.63
C LYS A 128 11.06 7.30 24.62
N LEU A 129 11.10 6.03 24.22
CA LEU A 129 10.03 5.41 23.44
C LEU A 129 8.90 5.00 24.39
N VAL A 130 7.69 5.48 24.15
CA VAL A 130 6.53 5.21 25.00
C VAL A 130 5.91 3.88 24.59
N ASN A 131 5.81 2.95 25.56
CA ASN A 131 5.25 1.62 25.33
C ASN A 131 3.76 1.51 25.69
N GLU A 132 3.22 2.42 26.52
CA GLU A 132 1.85 2.36 27.03
C GLU A 132 1.18 3.73 26.97
N GLY A 133 -0.16 3.75 26.97
CA GLY A 133 -0.94 4.99 27.00
C GLY A 133 -1.14 5.67 25.64
N GLU A 134 -1.65 6.88 25.66
CA GLU A 134 -2.06 7.67 24.49
C GLU A 134 -0.91 7.96 23.50
N ASN A 135 0.32 8.02 23.98
CA ASN A 135 1.49 8.26 23.17
C ASN A 135 2.28 6.98 22.85
N LYS A 136 1.67 5.79 22.94
CA LYS A 136 2.30 4.51 22.60
C LYS A 136 2.93 4.56 21.20
N GLY A 137 4.19 4.13 21.10
CA GLY A 137 4.97 4.11 19.86
C GLY A 137 5.61 5.45 19.47
N LYS A 138 5.36 6.54 20.20
CA LYS A 138 6.00 7.84 19.96
C LYS A 138 7.25 8.00 20.81
N ILE A 139 8.21 8.76 20.29
CA ILE A 139 9.39 9.18 21.05
C ILE A 139 9.11 10.53 21.70
N VAL A 140 9.16 10.59 23.01
CA VAL A 140 8.86 11.78 23.80
C VAL A 140 10.09 12.23 24.59
N LYS A 141 10.09 13.51 25.01
CA LYS A 141 11.07 14.00 25.97
C LYS A 141 10.71 13.57 27.37
N VAL A 142 11.74 13.22 28.15
CA VAL A 142 11.61 12.89 29.58
C VAL A 142 12.41 13.86 30.43
N LEU A 143 11.95 14.01 31.67
CA LEU A 143 12.65 14.76 32.69
C LEU A 143 14.00 14.08 33.05
N PRO A 144 14.88 14.72 33.79
CA PRO A 144 16.19 14.15 34.17
C PRO A 144 16.11 12.85 34.96
N ASP A 145 14.93 12.48 35.48
CA ASP A 145 14.67 11.19 36.11
C ASP A 145 14.65 10.01 35.12
N GLY A 146 14.55 10.29 33.82
CA GLY A 146 14.50 9.27 32.76
C GLY A 146 13.18 8.50 32.67
N GLU A 147 12.19 8.74 33.50
CA GLU A 147 10.93 8.02 33.58
C GLU A 147 9.72 8.89 33.25
N THR A 148 9.67 10.09 33.80
CA THR A 148 8.53 10.99 33.70
C THR A 148 8.55 11.78 32.40
N MET A 149 7.46 11.73 31.64
CA MET A 149 7.32 12.53 30.42
C MET A 149 7.26 14.03 30.76
N ASP A 150 8.03 14.83 30.04
CA ASP A 150 7.97 16.29 30.16
C ASP A 150 6.73 16.82 29.41
N ALA A 151 5.66 17.02 30.16
CA ALA A 151 4.40 17.55 29.63
C ALA A 151 4.49 18.98 29.06
N THR A 152 5.58 19.72 29.39
CA THR A 152 5.80 21.09 28.90
C THR A 152 6.60 21.12 27.60
N ALA A 153 7.31 20.04 27.27
CA ALA A 153 8.12 19.93 26.06
C ALA A 153 7.26 19.55 24.87
N LYS A 154 7.52 20.19 23.73
CA LYS A 154 6.91 19.75 22.46
C LYS A 154 7.46 18.38 22.07
N ILE A 155 6.58 17.49 21.60
CA ILE A 155 6.97 16.20 21.01
C ILE A 155 7.91 16.50 19.83
N PRO A 156 9.13 15.92 19.75
CA PRO A 156 10.02 16.12 18.63
C PRO A 156 9.42 15.58 17.33
N LEU A 157 9.78 16.19 16.21
CA LEU A 157 9.39 15.64 14.89
C LEU A 157 10.25 14.40 14.64
N ASP A 158 9.59 13.28 14.42
CA ASP A 158 10.21 11.98 14.22
C ASP A 158 10.38 11.69 12.74
N PHE A 159 11.64 11.62 12.28
CA PHE A 159 12.06 11.22 10.94
C PHE A 159 12.80 9.88 10.95
N SER A 160 12.56 9.06 11.94
CA SER A 160 13.26 7.79 12.12
C SER A 160 12.98 6.82 10.98
N ILE A 161 13.94 5.97 10.69
CA ILE A 161 13.73 4.85 9.75
C ILE A 161 13.03 3.73 10.53
N THR A 162 11.73 3.62 10.34
CA THR A 162 10.89 2.62 10.97
C THR A 162 10.87 1.29 10.19
N LYS A 163 10.27 0.25 10.77
CA LYS A 163 10.06 -1.06 10.14
C LYS A 163 9.41 -0.94 8.76
N ASN A 164 8.36 -0.10 8.64
CA ASN A 164 7.66 0.10 7.38
C ASN A 164 8.52 0.82 6.33
N VAL A 165 9.34 1.79 6.73
CA VAL A 165 10.27 2.51 5.85
C VAL A 165 11.34 1.56 5.29
N VAL A 166 11.92 0.70 6.14
CA VAL A 166 12.90 -0.32 5.68
C VAL A 166 12.23 -1.30 4.71
N SER A 167 11.04 -1.81 5.05
CA SER A 167 10.29 -2.70 4.16
C SER A 167 10.00 -2.03 2.80
N LEU A 168 9.64 -0.75 2.80
CA LEU A 168 9.44 0.04 1.59
C LEU A 168 10.70 0.07 0.72
N PHE A 169 11.86 0.39 1.29
CA PHE A 169 13.12 0.39 0.53
C PHE A 169 13.48 -0.98 -0.01
N ILE A 170 13.31 -2.03 0.78
CA ILE A 170 13.56 -3.41 0.35
C ILE A 170 12.63 -3.80 -0.81
N SER A 171 11.33 -3.51 -0.70
CA SER A 171 10.37 -3.85 -1.75
C SER A 171 10.65 -3.11 -3.05
N ILE A 172 11.01 -1.84 -2.99
CA ILE A 172 11.37 -1.05 -4.17
C ILE A 172 12.66 -1.55 -4.79
N LEU A 173 13.68 -1.85 -3.98
CA LEU A 173 14.93 -2.44 -4.46
C LEU A 173 14.68 -3.76 -5.19
N LEU A 174 13.88 -4.66 -4.59
CA LEU A 174 13.51 -5.94 -5.21
C LEU A 174 12.76 -5.73 -6.52
N LEU A 175 11.76 -4.85 -6.56
CA LEU A 175 11.02 -4.53 -7.78
C LEU A 175 11.95 -3.96 -8.87
N CYS A 176 12.82 -3.02 -8.51
CA CYS A 176 13.80 -2.49 -9.44
C CYS A 176 14.72 -3.58 -10.00
N LEU A 177 15.26 -4.46 -9.16
CA LEU A 177 16.13 -5.56 -9.58
C LEU A 177 15.40 -6.52 -10.52
N VAL A 178 14.17 -6.90 -10.20
CA VAL A 178 13.33 -7.78 -11.02
C VAL A 178 13.06 -7.15 -12.40
N PHE A 179 12.54 -5.92 -12.44
CA PHE A 179 12.21 -5.27 -13.71
C PHE A 179 13.46 -4.90 -14.53
N ILE A 180 14.58 -4.59 -13.87
CA ILE A 180 15.87 -4.38 -14.56
C ILE A 180 16.35 -5.68 -15.22
N SER A 181 16.30 -6.78 -14.47
CA SER A 181 16.72 -8.09 -14.98
C SER A 181 15.89 -8.49 -16.20
N ILE A 182 14.57 -8.35 -16.11
CA ILE A 182 13.64 -8.66 -17.20
C ILE A 182 13.87 -7.75 -18.41
N GLY A 183 13.95 -6.42 -18.20
CA GLY A 183 14.17 -5.47 -19.27
C GLY A 183 15.50 -5.68 -20.02
N ASN A 184 16.57 -6.04 -19.28
CA ASN A 184 17.87 -6.35 -19.89
C ASN A 184 17.84 -7.66 -20.70
N ARG A 185 17.09 -8.67 -20.24
CA ARG A 185 16.89 -9.92 -20.98
C ARG A 185 16.17 -9.71 -22.31
N TYR A 186 15.10 -8.91 -22.31
CA TYR A 186 14.38 -8.57 -23.56
C TYR A 186 15.26 -7.81 -24.56
N LYS A 187 16.18 -6.97 -24.05
CA LYS A 187 17.13 -6.26 -24.94
C LYS A 187 18.18 -7.20 -25.56
N LYS A 188 18.68 -8.18 -24.77
CA LYS A 188 19.73 -9.09 -25.24
C LYS A 188 19.21 -10.16 -26.19
N ASN A 189 18.01 -10.68 -25.94
CA ASN A 189 17.45 -11.82 -26.65
C ASN A 189 15.98 -11.56 -27.02
N PRO A 190 15.69 -10.68 -27.98
CA PRO A 190 14.32 -10.31 -28.34
C PRO A 190 13.51 -11.47 -28.91
N ASP A 191 14.15 -12.41 -29.60
CA ASP A 191 13.50 -13.52 -30.35
C ASP A 191 13.43 -14.83 -29.55
N THR A 192 13.92 -14.87 -28.31
CA THR A 192 13.87 -16.10 -27.51
C THR A 192 12.63 -16.15 -26.62
N ALA A 193 12.09 -17.36 -26.42
CA ALA A 193 10.99 -17.59 -25.51
C ALA A 193 11.38 -17.18 -24.08
N PRO A 194 10.45 -16.56 -23.31
CA PRO A 194 10.70 -16.15 -21.93
C PRO A 194 11.00 -17.35 -21.04
N LYS A 195 11.98 -17.21 -20.12
CA LYS A 195 12.37 -18.28 -19.18
C LYS A 195 12.49 -17.74 -17.75
N GLY A 196 12.12 -18.57 -16.76
CA GLY A 196 12.22 -18.24 -15.33
C GLY A 196 11.30 -17.09 -14.92
N LEU A 197 11.79 -16.09 -14.18
CA LEU A 197 11.00 -14.94 -13.71
C LEU A 197 10.33 -14.16 -14.85
N GLN A 198 10.96 -14.12 -16.02
CA GLN A 198 10.38 -13.48 -17.20
C GLN A 198 9.08 -14.18 -17.63
N SER A 199 9.08 -15.53 -17.67
CA SER A 199 7.91 -16.34 -18.02
C SER A 199 6.79 -16.23 -16.98
N LEU A 200 7.13 -15.97 -15.72
CA LEU A 200 6.16 -15.77 -14.65
C LEU A 200 5.49 -14.39 -14.72
N LEU A 201 6.26 -13.34 -15.00
CA LEU A 201 5.76 -11.96 -14.93
C LEU A 201 5.15 -11.47 -16.25
N GLU A 202 5.56 -12.03 -17.40
CA GLU A 202 5.02 -11.65 -18.71
C GLU A 202 3.48 -11.81 -18.79
N PRO A 203 2.87 -12.94 -18.37
CA PRO A 203 1.41 -13.08 -18.36
C PRO A 203 0.73 -12.02 -17.49
N ILE A 204 1.32 -11.65 -16.35
CA ILE A 204 0.76 -10.63 -15.45
C ILE A 204 0.85 -9.24 -16.08
N ILE A 205 1.96 -8.92 -16.76
CA ILE A 205 2.11 -7.65 -17.47
C ILE A 205 1.09 -7.55 -18.62
N LEU A 206 0.90 -8.65 -19.36
CA LEU A 206 -0.09 -8.71 -20.43
C LEU A 206 -1.51 -8.59 -19.88
N PHE A 207 -1.81 -9.25 -18.77
CA PHE A 207 -3.08 -9.10 -18.06
C PHE A 207 -3.35 -7.64 -17.67
N VAL A 208 -2.38 -6.93 -17.07
CA VAL A 208 -2.56 -5.51 -16.74
C VAL A 208 -2.78 -4.65 -18.00
N ARG A 209 -2.15 -5.01 -19.14
CA ARG A 209 -2.38 -4.32 -20.40
C ARG A 209 -3.78 -4.58 -20.95
N ASP A 210 -4.15 -5.86 -21.09
CA ASP A 210 -5.31 -6.30 -21.86
C ASP A 210 -6.62 -6.18 -21.06
N ASP A 211 -6.58 -6.46 -19.75
CA ASP A 211 -7.76 -6.47 -18.90
C ASP A 211 -7.95 -5.19 -18.08
N ILE A 212 -6.90 -4.35 -17.94
CA ILE A 212 -6.98 -3.11 -17.16
C ILE A 212 -6.76 -1.88 -18.04
N ALA A 213 -5.58 -1.79 -18.70
CA ALA A 213 -5.18 -0.55 -19.34
C ALA A 213 -5.98 -0.27 -20.62
N ILE A 214 -6.14 -1.26 -21.50
CA ILE A 214 -6.89 -1.10 -22.77
C ILE A 214 -8.38 -0.85 -22.52
N PRO A 215 -9.09 -1.61 -21.65
CA PRO A 215 -10.50 -1.33 -21.38
C PRO A 215 -10.73 0.02 -20.69
N GLY A 216 -9.83 0.43 -19.76
CA GLY A 216 -9.99 1.68 -19.02
C GLY A 216 -9.63 2.94 -19.79
N LEU A 217 -8.66 2.88 -20.72
CA LEU A 217 -8.04 4.05 -21.38
C LEU A 217 -8.25 4.06 -22.90
N GLY A 218 -8.64 2.92 -23.48
CA GLY A 218 -8.71 2.73 -24.92
C GLY A 218 -7.35 2.50 -25.58
N LYS A 219 -7.36 1.91 -26.78
CA LYS A 219 -6.16 1.49 -27.53
C LYS A 219 -5.21 2.62 -27.89
N LYS A 220 -5.66 3.87 -27.95
CA LYS A 220 -4.82 5.02 -28.35
C LYS A 220 -4.04 5.65 -27.20
N LYS A 221 -4.57 5.55 -25.95
CA LYS A 221 -4.03 6.31 -24.80
C LYS A 221 -3.34 5.43 -23.75
N TYR A 222 -3.57 4.09 -23.75
CA TYR A 222 -3.08 3.20 -22.68
C TYR A 222 -1.56 3.20 -22.52
N GLU A 223 -0.79 3.32 -23.61
CA GLU A 223 0.69 3.27 -23.57
C GLU A 223 1.29 4.36 -22.68
N ARG A 224 0.67 5.53 -22.66
CA ARG A 224 1.11 6.66 -21.83
C ARG A 224 1.00 6.36 -20.33
N PHE A 225 -0.06 5.68 -19.92
CA PHE A 225 -0.37 5.42 -18.51
C PHE A 225 0.08 4.03 -18.05
N MET A 226 0.42 3.14 -18.97
CA MET A 226 0.87 1.78 -18.68
C MET A 226 2.02 1.72 -17.66
N PRO A 227 3.05 2.60 -17.69
CA PRO A 227 4.11 2.60 -16.70
C PRO A 227 3.58 2.81 -15.28
N PHE A 228 2.66 3.76 -15.09
CA PHE A 228 2.06 4.03 -13.79
C PHE A 228 1.21 2.84 -13.31
N LEU A 229 0.34 2.32 -14.16
CA LEU A 229 -0.54 1.20 -13.81
C LEU A 229 0.26 -0.05 -13.40
N LEU A 230 1.32 -0.38 -14.14
CA LEU A 230 2.23 -1.48 -13.79
C LEU A 230 2.97 -1.21 -12.47
N THR A 231 3.47 0.03 -12.29
CA THR A 231 4.17 0.40 -11.06
C THR A 231 3.28 0.21 -9.84
N VAL A 232 2.05 0.73 -9.89
CA VAL A 232 1.11 0.64 -8.76
C VAL A 232 0.64 -0.80 -8.56
N PHE A 233 0.31 -1.52 -9.63
CA PHE A 233 -0.10 -2.92 -9.54
C PHE A 233 0.97 -3.78 -8.87
N PHE A 234 2.20 -3.75 -9.38
CA PHE A 234 3.28 -4.56 -8.83
C PHE A 234 3.73 -4.08 -7.45
N PHE A 235 3.70 -2.79 -7.17
CA PHE A 235 4.01 -2.26 -5.86
C PHE A 235 3.03 -2.79 -4.81
N ILE A 236 1.73 -2.69 -5.06
CA ILE A 236 0.70 -3.19 -4.14
C ILE A 236 0.81 -4.71 -4.01
N PHE A 237 0.88 -5.43 -5.12
CA PHE A 237 0.93 -6.88 -5.12
C PHE A 237 2.15 -7.44 -4.37
N PHE A 238 3.35 -6.91 -4.64
CA PHE A 238 4.57 -7.35 -3.97
C PHE A 238 4.57 -7.02 -2.48
N ASN A 239 4.13 -5.83 -2.09
CA ASN A 239 4.08 -5.47 -0.68
C ASN A 239 3.04 -6.28 0.09
N ASN A 240 1.89 -6.58 -0.52
CA ASN A 240 0.91 -7.48 0.07
C ASN A 240 1.48 -8.91 0.23
N LEU A 241 2.21 -9.41 -0.78
CA LEU A 241 2.89 -10.72 -0.67
C LEU A 241 3.97 -10.73 0.41
N LEU A 242 4.79 -9.67 0.49
CA LEU A 242 5.82 -9.56 1.53
C LEU A 242 5.17 -9.48 2.92
N GLY A 243 4.02 -8.80 3.07
CA GLY A 243 3.27 -8.75 4.32
C GLY A 243 2.81 -10.12 4.81
N LEU A 244 2.46 -11.04 3.90
CA LEU A 244 2.03 -12.41 4.23
C LEU A 244 3.19 -13.31 4.73
N ILE A 245 4.43 -12.97 4.43
CA ILE A 245 5.59 -13.76 4.84
C ILE A 245 6.02 -13.33 6.25
N PRO A 246 5.88 -14.20 7.29
CA PRO A 246 6.17 -13.80 8.67
C PRO A 246 7.67 -13.72 8.99
N ILE A 247 8.55 -13.92 8.01
CA ILE A 247 10.00 -13.97 8.18
C ILE A 247 10.63 -12.78 7.46
N PHE A 248 11.67 -12.17 8.05
CA PHE A 248 12.46 -11.12 7.40
C PHE A 248 12.86 -11.52 5.95
N PRO A 249 12.70 -10.65 4.95
CA PRO A 249 12.30 -9.24 4.99
C PRO A 249 10.77 -8.97 4.96
N GLY A 250 9.96 -9.98 5.16
CA GLY A 250 8.50 -9.88 5.27
C GLY A 250 8.02 -9.46 6.68
N GLY A 251 6.72 -9.61 6.92
CA GLY A 251 6.10 -9.32 8.22
C GLY A 251 5.87 -7.82 8.51
N ALA A 252 6.19 -6.94 7.57
CA ALA A 252 5.79 -5.54 7.65
C ALA A 252 4.50 -5.33 6.85
N ASN A 253 3.44 -4.88 7.52
CA ASN A 253 2.15 -4.59 6.89
C ASN A 253 2.17 -3.19 6.23
N LEU A 254 2.96 -3.03 5.15
CA LEU A 254 3.18 -1.74 4.51
C LEU A 254 1.87 -1.16 3.94
N THR A 255 1.07 -1.97 3.27
CA THR A 255 -0.21 -1.56 2.68
C THR A 255 -1.35 -1.46 3.70
N GLY A 256 -1.16 -2.00 4.91
CA GLY A 256 -1.98 -1.73 6.09
C GLY A 256 -1.57 -0.45 6.84
N ASN A 257 -0.60 0.31 6.33
CA ASN A 257 -0.31 1.65 6.83
C ASN A 257 -1.10 2.68 6.02
N ILE A 258 -1.96 3.45 6.71
CA ILE A 258 -2.84 4.43 6.07
C ILE A 258 -2.07 5.52 5.33
N ALA A 259 -0.89 5.90 5.80
CA ALA A 259 -0.04 6.90 5.14
C ALA A 259 0.42 6.42 3.76
N VAL A 260 0.83 5.16 3.65
CA VAL A 260 1.28 4.56 2.38
C VAL A 260 0.12 4.50 1.37
N THR A 261 -1.05 4.02 1.82
CA THR A 261 -2.22 3.92 0.96
C THR A 261 -2.78 5.27 0.55
N MET A 262 -2.69 6.26 1.44
CA MET A 262 -3.07 7.65 1.14
C MET A 262 -2.15 8.26 0.08
N VAL A 263 -0.84 8.06 0.16
CA VAL A 263 0.10 8.54 -0.85
C VAL A 263 -0.17 7.91 -2.22
N LEU A 264 -0.43 6.60 -2.28
CA LEU A 264 -0.80 5.92 -3.54
C LEU A 264 -2.08 6.51 -4.16
N ALA A 265 -3.10 6.72 -3.33
CA ALA A 265 -4.36 7.32 -3.75
C ALA A 265 -4.17 8.78 -4.19
N LEU A 266 -3.33 9.54 -3.47
CA LEU A 266 -2.98 10.91 -3.81
C LEU A 266 -2.26 11.01 -5.17
N PHE A 267 -1.33 10.09 -5.47
CA PHE A 267 -0.71 10.05 -6.81
C PHE A 267 -1.74 9.84 -7.90
N THR A 268 -2.66 8.89 -7.73
CA THR A 268 -3.75 8.68 -8.69
C THR A 268 -4.61 9.94 -8.84
N PHE A 269 -4.95 10.59 -7.73
CA PHE A 269 -5.73 11.84 -7.72
C PHE A 269 -5.01 12.97 -8.45
N VAL A 270 -3.74 13.20 -8.11
CA VAL A 270 -2.91 14.26 -8.72
C VAL A 270 -2.79 14.04 -10.23
N ILE A 271 -2.46 12.81 -10.65
CA ILE A 271 -2.38 12.49 -12.08
C ILE A 271 -3.73 12.73 -12.76
N THR A 272 -4.84 12.22 -12.21
CA THR A 272 -6.19 12.41 -12.76
C THR A 272 -6.51 13.90 -12.94
N THR A 273 -6.21 14.70 -11.92
CA THR A 273 -6.49 16.15 -11.91
C THR A 273 -5.68 16.91 -12.96
N PHE A 274 -4.37 16.58 -13.10
CA PHE A 274 -3.49 17.27 -14.06
C PHE A 274 -3.70 16.86 -15.51
N ILE A 275 -4.15 15.64 -15.77
CA ILE A 275 -4.45 15.17 -17.13
C ILE A 275 -5.87 15.50 -17.58
N GLY A 276 -6.73 15.97 -16.66
CA GLY A 276 -8.13 16.28 -16.94
C GLY A 276 -8.28 17.32 -18.03
N ASN A 277 -8.99 16.93 -19.11
CA ASN A 277 -9.31 17.82 -20.23
C ASN A 277 -10.30 18.91 -19.82
N LYS A 278 -10.44 19.93 -20.66
CA LYS A 278 -11.44 21.01 -20.45
C LYS A 278 -12.85 20.45 -20.33
N ASP A 279 -13.17 19.39 -21.09
CA ASP A 279 -14.48 18.75 -21.04
C ASP A 279 -14.72 18.02 -19.72
N TYR A 280 -13.69 17.40 -19.13
CA TYR A 280 -13.75 16.81 -17.79
C TYR A 280 -14.11 17.85 -16.73
N TRP A 281 -13.43 19.01 -16.71
CA TRP A 281 -13.70 20.08 -15.77
C TRP A 281 -15.06 20.76 -16.03
N LYS A 282 -15.44 20.92 -17.30
CA LYS A 282 -16.75 21.42 -17.69
C LYS A 282 -17.87 20.48 -17.23
N HIS A 283 -17.66 19.17 -17.30
CA HIS A 283 -18.61 18.17 -16.81
C HIS A 283 -18.82 18.28 -15.29
N ILE A 284 -17.77 18.48 -14.52
CA ILE A 284 -17.85 18.66 -13.05
C ILE A 284 -18.69 19.91 -12.71
N VAL A 285 -18.46 21.02 -13.42
CA VAL A 285 -19.15 22.28 -13.13
C VAL A 285 -20.54 22.34 -13.77
N ASN A 286 -20.70 21.77 -14.96
CA ASN A 286 -21.93 21.84 -15.74
C ASN A 286 -22.18 20.52 -16.47
N ALA A 287 -22.64 19.50 -15.73
CA ALA A 287 -22.98 18.20 -16.29
C ALA A 287 -24.06 18.32 -17.38
N PRO A 288 -23.84 17.78 -18.59
CA PRO A 288 -24.82 17.77 -19.66
C PRO A 288 -26.05 16.92 -19.29
N GLY A 289 -27.23 17.29 -19.79
CA GLY A 289 -28.46 16.53 -19.55
C GLY A 289 -29.14 16.78 -18.18
N VAL A 290 -28.57 17.59 -17.31
CA VAL A 290 -29.15 17.91 -15.99
C VAL A 290 -30.07 19.14 -16.10
N PRO A 291 -31.34 19.07 -15.60
CA PRO A 291 -32.25 20.21 -15.57
C PRO A 291 -31.66 21.43 -14.88
N TRP A 292 -31.98 22.63 -15.38
CA TRP A 292 -31.43 23.91 -14.88
C TRP A 292 -31.70 24.17 -13.41
N TRP A 293 -32.82 23.70 -12.87
CA TRP A 293 -33.20 23.87 -11.46
C TRP A 293 -32.32 23.10 -10.45
N LEU A 294 -31.61 22.05 -10.89
CA LEU A 294 -30.59 21.37 -10.11
C LEU A 294 -29.21 22.04 -10.18
N LYS A 295 -29.06 23.03 -11.08
CA LYS A 295 -27.84 23.81 -11.25
C LYS A 295 -27.96 25.20 -10.58
N PHE A 296 -29.16 25.74 -10.48
CA PHE A 296 -29.44 27.04 -9.91
C PHE A 296 -30.86 27.08 -9.28
N PRO A 297 -31.09 27.66 -8.06
CA PRO A 297 -30.17 28.46 -7.25
C PRO A 297 -29.25 27.65 -6.35
N ILE A 298 -29.53 26.37 -6.13
CA ILE A 298 -28.69 25.48 -5.33
C ILE A 298 -27.86 24.58 -6.28
N PRO A 299 -26.54 24.77 -6.40
CA PRO A 299 -25.69 24.02 -7.32
C PRO A 299 -25.44 22.58 -6.80
N LEU A 300 -26.52 21.80 -6.69
CA LEU A 300 -26.49 20.48 -6.08
C LEU A 300 -25.64 19.51 -6.91
N MET A 301 -25.79 19.55 -8.22
CA MET A 301 -25.05 18.66 -9.14
C MET A 301 -23.55 18.97 -9.18
N PRO A 302 -23.08 20.20 -9.34
CA PRO A 302 -21.67 20.52 -9.23
C PRO A 302 -21.04 20.12 -7.90
N VAL A 303 -21.78 20.28 -6.78
CA VAL A 303 -21.30 19.88 -5.46
C VAL A 303 -21.12 18.34 -5.39
N VAL A 304 -22.10 17.57 -5.86
CA VAL A 304 -22.02 16.11 -5.89
C VAL A 304 -20.85 15.62 -6.77
N GLU A 305 -20.66 16.20 -7.95
CA GLU A 305 -19.55 15.87 -8.84
C GLU A 305 -18.20 16.22 -8.21
N PHE A 306 -18.08 17.40 -7.57
CA PHE A 306 -16.87 17.80 -6.88
C PHE A 306 -16.55 16.88 -5.69
N VAL A 307 -17.54 16.54 -4.87
CA VAL A 307 -17.40 15.53 -3.81
C VAL A 307 -16.98 14.20 -4.38
N GLY A 308 -17.53 13.79 -5.52
CA GLY A 308 -17.16 12.58 -6.25
C GLY A 308 -15.67 12.54 -6.62
N VAL A 309 -15.09 13.65 -7.06
CA VAL A 309 -13.66 13.76 -7.39
C VAL A 309 -12.77 13.48 -6.18
N ILE A 310 -13.16 13.94 -4.98
CA ILE A 310 -12.40 13.69 -3.73
C ILE A 310 -12.68 12.29 -3.18
N THR A 311 -13.92 11.82 -3.28
CA THR A 311 -14.33 10.51 -2.73
C THR A 311 -13.65 9.34 -3.46
N LYS A 312 -13.41 9.45 -4.77
CA LYS A 312 -12.77 8.40 -5.58
C LYS A 312 -11.40 7.96 -5.01
N PRO A 313 -10.41 8.84 -4.81
CA PRO A 313 -9.13 8.47 -4.20
C PRO A 313 -9.27 8.04 -2.74
N PHE A 314 -10.19 8.65 -1.99
CA PHE A 314 -10.46 8.25 -0.61
C PHE A 314 -10.94 6.78 -0.51
N VAL A 315 -11.85 6.37 -1.38
CA VAL A 315 -12.31 4.96 -1.43
C VAL A 315 -11.17 4.01 -1.81
N LEU A 316 -10.28 4.41 -2.73
CA LEU A 316 -9.09 3.61 -3.06
C LEU A 316 -8.19 3.40 -1.84
N MET A 317 -7.90 4.47 -1.11
CA MET A 317 -7.10 4.45 0.12
C MET A 317 -7.71 3.53 1.18
N VAL A 318 -8.98 3.78 1.55
CA VAL A 318 -9.65 3.03 2.63
C VAL A 318 -9.78 1.56 2.29
N ARG A 319 -10.11 1.22 1.03
CA ARG A 319 -10.24 -0.16 0.60
C ARG A 319 -8.94 -0.95 0.76
N LEU A 320 -7.82 -0.38 0.31
CA LEU A 320 -6.52 -1.05 0.40
C LEU A 320 -6.10 -1.21 1.87
N PHE A 321 -6.17 -0.13 2.64
CA PHE A 321 -5.85 -0.12 4.07
C PHE A 321 -6.71 -1.11 4.86
N ALA A 322 -8.05 -1.00 4.75
CA ALA A 322 -8.96 -1.78 5.58
C ALA A 322 -8.86 -3.29 5.30
N ASN A 323 -8.75 -3.70 4.04
CA ASN A 323 -8.67 -5.12 3.70
C ASN A 323 -7.39 -5.77 4.23
N MET A 324 -6.25 -5.09 4.09
CA MET A 324 -4.97 -5.65 4.55
C MET A 324 -4.88 -5.66 6.08
N THR A 325 -5.33 -4.59 6.73
CA THR A 325 -5.35 -4.52 8.21
C THR A 325 -6.32 -5.54 8.80
N ALA A 326 -7.52 -5.66 8.25
CA ALA A 326 -8.52 -6.61 8.72
C ALA A 326 -8.06 -8.07 8.56
N GLY A 327 -7.44 -8.42 7.43
CA GLY A 327 -6.88 -9.75 7.20
C GLY A 327 -5.87 -10.13 8.29
N HIS A 328 -4.88 -9.26 8.54
CA HIS A 328 -3.87 -9.49 9.58
C HIS A 328 -4.48 -9.59 10.99
N ILE A 329 -5.45 -8.72 11.33
CA ILE A 329 -6.14 -8.78 12.64
C ILE A 329 -6.84 -10.13 12.82
N ILE A 330 -7.57 -10.60 11.80
CA ILE A 330 -8.30 -11.86 11.86
C ILE A 330 -7.32 -13.04 12.01
N LEU A 331 -6.25 -13.08 11.20
CA LEU A 331 -5.25 -14.14 11.26
C LEU A 331 -4.59 -14.22 12.63
N LEU A 332 -4.12 -13.09 13.15
CA LEU A 332 -3.48 -12.99 14.47
C LEU A 332 -4.48 -13.30 15.59
N GLY A 333 -5.75 -12.90 15.44
CA GLY A 333 -6.82 -13.22 16.37
C GLY A 333 -7.02 -14.73 16.53
N PHE A 334 -7.06 -15.48 15.42
CA PHE A 334 -7.14 -16.94 15.48
C PHE A 334 -5.90 -17.58 16.07
N MET A 335 -4.70 -17.05 15.77
CA MET A 335 -3.46 -17.54 16.37
C MET A 335 -3.40 -17.28 17.87
N SER A 336 -3.91 -16.15 18.34
CA SER A 336 -3.95 -15.81 19.76
C SER A 336 -4.84 -16.72 20.60
N LEU A 337 -5.88 -17.32 19.99
CA LEU A 337 -6.74 -18.30 20.69
C LEU A 337 -5.95 -19.49 21.23
N ILE A 338 -4.88 -19.91 20.52
CA ILE A 338 -4.02 -21.01 20.98
C ILE A 338 -3.40 -20.68 22.34
N PHE A 339 -2.92 -19.44 22.51
CA PHE A 339 -2.29 -18.99 23.73
C PHE A 339 -3.31 -18.76 24.85
N ILE A 340 -4.47 -18.17 24.54
CA ILE A 340 -5.55 -17.92 25.51
C ILE A 340 -6.04 -19.26 26.09
N PHE A 341 -6.42 -20.21 25.25
CA PHE A 341 -6.93 -21.50 25.71
C PHE A 341 -5.84 -22.41 26.28
N GLY A 342 -4.59 -22.28 25.77
CA GLY A 342 -3.43 -22.97 26.32
C GLY A 342 -3.11 -22.57 27.76
N ASN A 343 -3.28 -21.29 28.11
CA ASN A 343 -3.12 -20.79 29.47
C ASN A 343 -4.23 -21.30 30.43
N MET A 344 -5.42 -21.56 29.89
CA MET A 344 -6.53 -22.12 30.72
C MET A 344 -6.34 -23.63 30.97
N ASN A 345 -6.06 -24.39 29.93
CA ASN A 345 -5.83 -25.83 30.00
C ASN A 345 -5.04 -26.31 28.78
N VAL A 346 -3.95 -27.04 29.03
CA VAL A 346 -3.04 -27.52 27.98
C VAL A 346 -3.75 -28.43 26.97
N ALA A 347 -4.66 -29.32 27.43
CA ALA A 347 -5.42 -30.21 26.53
C ALA A 347 -6.37 -29.44 25.61
N ILE A 348 -7.05 -28.42 26.16
CA ILE A 348 -7.93 -27.53 25.37
C ILE A 348 -7.08 -26.73 24.38
N GLY A 349 -5.91 -26.22 24.79
CA GLY A 349 -4.97 -25.52 23.94
C GLY A 349 -4.55 -26.35 22.72
N TYR A 350 -4.22 -27.63 22.89
CA TYR A 350 -3.93 -28.52 21.76
C TYR A 350 -5.13 -28.75 20.84
N GLY A 351 -6.33 -28.91 21.38
CA GLY A 351 -7.56 -29.04 20.59
C GLY A 351 -7.83 -27.80 19.73
N VAL A 352 -7.75 -26.62 20.35
CA VAL A 352 -7.94 -25.34 19.68
C VAL A 352 -6.82 -25.07 18.65
N SER A 353 -5.57 -25.50 18.92
CA SER A 353 -4.44 -25.28 17.99
C SER A 353 -4.67 -25.92 16.63
N VAL A 354 -5.22 -27.15 16.58
CA VAL A 354 -5.53 -27.83 15.31
C VAL A 354 -6.53 -27.02 14.50
N PHE A 355 -7.59 -26.51 15.13
CA PHE A 355 -8.59 -25.69 14.48
C PHE A 355 -8.02 -24.33 14.05
N SER A 356 -7.30 -23.64 14.93
CA SER A 356 -6.69 -22.33 14.64
C SER A 356 -5.68 -22.39 13.52
N ILE A 357 -4.85 -23.44 13.47
CA ILE A 357 -3.87 -23.63 12.39
C ILE A 357 -4.58 -23.91 11.06
N ALA A 358 -5.57 -24.81 11.04
CA ALA A 358 -6.33 -25.11 9.83
C ALA A 358 -7.03 -23.84 9.29
N PHE A 359 -7.66 -23.06 10.18
CA PHE A 359 -8.29 -21.80 9.81
C PHE A 359 -7.27 -20.75 9.40
N GLY A 360 -6.12 -20.67 10.07
CA GLY A 360 -5.01 -19.78 9.70
C GLY A 360 -4.50 -20.06 8.29
N VAL A 361 -4.31 -21.32 7.91
CA VAL A 361 -3.93 -21.70 6.53
C VAL A 361 -5.01 -21.24 5.53
N PHE A 362 -6.28 -21.47 5.84
CA PHE A 362 -7.39 -21.01 5.01
C PHE A 362 -7.39 -19.50 4.86
N MET A 363 -7.22 -18.75 5.95
CA MET A 363 -7.15 -17.27 5.92
C MET A 363 -5.96 -16.77 5.12
N THR A 364 -4.78 -17.39 5.24
CA THR A 364 -3.60 -17.02 4.44
C THR A 364 -3.84 -17.21 2.93
N LEU A 365 -4.55 -18.26 2.53
CA LEU A 365 -4.96 -18.45 1.13
C LEU A 365 -5.95 -17.38 0.66
N LEU A 366 -6.90 -16.99 1.52
CA LEU A 366 -7.80 -15.87 1.22
C LEU A 366 -7.04 -14.55 1.12
N GLU A 367 -6.10 -14.28 2.04
CA GLU A 367 -5.27 -13.07 1.99
C GLU A 367 -4.41 -13.01 0.72
N LEU A 368 -3.88 -14.14 0.25
CA LEU A 368 -3.16 -14.23 -1.02
C LEU A 368 -4.06 -13.83 -2.21
N LEU A 369 -5.30 -14.32 -2.23
CA LEU A 369 -6.28 -13.95 -3.23
C LEU A 369 -6.63 -12.45 -3.15
N VAL A 370 -6.87 -11.95 -1.94
CA VAL A 370 -7.16 -10.54 -1.67
C VAL A 370 -5.98 -9.66 -2.07
N ALA A 371 -4.74 -10.07 -1.83
CA ALA A 371 -3.53 -9.36 -2.24
C ALA A 371 -3.50 -9.09 -3.74
N PHE A 372 -3.85 -10.10 -4.56
CA PHE A 372 -3.96 -9.95 -6.00
C PHE A 372 -5.13 -9.05 -6.40
N ILE A 373 -6.33 -9.31 -5.84
CA ILE A 373 -7.55 -8.54 -6.14
C ILE A 373 -7.36 -7.06 -5.80
N GLN A 374 -6.66 -6.72 -4.70
CA GLN A 374 -6.42 -5.33 -4.32
C GLN A 374 -5.53 -4.59 -5.33
N ALA A 375 -4.45 -5.24 -5.79
CA ALA A 375 -3.60 -4.69 -6.84
C ALA A 375 -4.38 -4.48 -8.15
N TYR A 376 -5.20 -5.48 -8.52
CA TYR A 376 -6.07 -5.41 -9.69
C TYR A 376 -7.08 -4.26 -9.62
N VAL A 377 -7.86 -4.19 -8.54
CA VAL A 377 -8.92 -3.19 -8.38
C VAL A 377 -8.34 -1.77 -8.29
N PHE A 378 -7.21 -1.60 -7.60
CA PHE A 378 -6.57 -0.29 -7.51
C PHE A 378 -6.10 0.19 -8.89
N ALA A 379 -5.41 -0.67 -9.65
CA ALA A 379 -4.96 -0.35 -11.00
C ALA A 379 -6.14 -0.13 -11.98
N LEU A 380 -7.18 -0.95 -11.91
CA LEU A 380 -8.38 -0.83 -12.73
C LEU A 380 -9.12 0.50 -12.50
N LEU A 381 -9.38 0.84 -11.24
CA LEU A 381 -10.04 2.10 -10.92
C LEU A 381 -9.17 3.32 -11.30
N SER A 382 -7.85 3.23 -11.13
CA SER A 382 -6.93 4.27 -11.60
C SER A 382 -7.02 4.43 -13.13
N ALA A 383 -7.05 3.33 -13.88
CA ALA A 383 -7.19 3.36 -15.34
C ALA A 383 -8.53 3.98 -15.77
N ILE A 384 -9.63 3.62 -15.10
CA ILE A 384 -10.96 4.19 -15.36
C ILE A 384 -10.96 5.71 -15.07
N TYR A 385 -10.34 6.15 -13.97
CA TYR A 385 -10.28 7.59 -13.63
C TYR A 385 -9.45 8.38 -14.65
N PHE A 386 -8.35 7.82 -15.13
CA PHE A 386 -7.56 8.43 -16.21
C PHE A 386 -8.33 8.46 -17.54
N GLY A 387 -9.08 7.38 -17.82
CA GLY A 387 -9.94 7.30 -19.00
C GLY A 387 -10.99 8.43 -19.02
N MET A 388 -11.76 8.53 -17.93
CA MET A 388 -12.75 9.59 -17.76
C MET A 388 -12.14 11.00 -17.84
N ALA A 389 -10.95 11.20 -17.24
CA ALA A 389 -10.28 12.50 -17.26
C ALA A 389 -9.76 12.89 -18.64
N THR A 390 -9.49 11.92 -19.53
CA THR A 390 -8.93 12.15 -20.86
C THR A 390 -9.94 11.92 -21.98
N GLU A 391 -11.18 11.57 -21.68
CA GLU A 391 -12.24 11.36 -22.65
C GLU A 391 -12.55 12.68 -23.39
N GLU A 392 -12.53 12.63 -24.71
CA GLU A 392 -12.92 13.72 -25.58
C GLU A 392 -14.36 13.43 -26.06
N HIS A 393 -15.30 14.26 -25.67
CA HIS A 393 -16.61 14.24 -26.28
C HIS A 393 -16.47 14.77 -27.71
N SER A 394 -16.39 13.87 -28.71
CA SER A 394 -16.59 14.25 -30.09
C SER A 394 -18.00 14.87 -30.18
N HIS A 395 -18.08 16.18 -30.37
CA HIS A 395 -19.28 16.79 -30.90
C HIS A 395 -19.52 16.15 -32.29
N SER A 396 -20.30 15.09 -32.35
CA SER A 396 -20.98 14.73 -33.58
C SER A 396 -21.91 15.89 -33.89
N GLU A 397 -21.47 16.78 -34.78
CA GLU A 397 -22.34 17.67 -35.51
C GLU A 397 -23.39 16.75 -36.17
N GLU A 398 -24.58 16.71 -35.60
CA GLU A 398 -25.77 16.33 -36.36
C GLU A 398 -25.90 17.37 -37.47
N HIS A 399 -25.31 17.06 -38.61
CA HIS A 399 -25.77 17.67 -39.86
C HIS A 399 -27.25 17.30 -40.01
N SER A 400 -28.10 18.22 -39.59
CA SER A 400 -29.47 18.32 -40.03
C SER A 400 -29.43 18.33 -41.56
N VAL A 401 -29.76 17.20 -42.16
CA VAL A 401 -30.14 17.17 -43.57
C VAL A 401 -31.53 17.79 -43.63
N GLU A 402 -31.58 19.06 -43.98
CA GLU A 402 -32.79 19.69 -44.47
C GLU A 402 -33.13 19.05 -45.83
N HIS A 403 -34.29 18.48 -45.87
CA HIS A 403 -35.06 18.29 -47.09
C HIS A 403 -36.29 19.16 -47.09
#